data_f3fd1e048e8f311ebd464c16eed2c6f6
#
_entry.id   f3fd1e048e8f311ebd464c16eed2c6f6
#
_cell.length_a   1.000
_cell.length_b   1.000
_cell.length_c   1.000
_cell.angle_alpha   90.00
_cell.angle_beta   90.00
_cell.angle_gamma   90.00
#
_symmetry.space_group_name_H-M   'P 1'
#
loop_
_entity.id
_entity.type
_entity.pdbx_description
1 polymer ?
#
loop_
_entity_poly.entity_id
_entity_poly.type
_entity_poly.pdbx_seq_one_letter_code
_entity_poly.pdbx_strand_id
1 'polypeptide(L)'
;MFICYNFNEKQKGEKGRWKNLKIKEQIEAYIPYNEQEASDKKLMLDYINKFDDVLTRENKMCHFTASNWIVNADRTKVLMIYHNIYKSWAWTGGHADG
;
A
#
# COMPACT_ATOMS: atom_id res chain seq x y z
N MET A 1 -1.96 -8.24 0.10
CA MET A 1 -1.67 -7.69 -1.23
C MET A 1 -0.49 -6.74 -1.12
N PHE A 2 0.54 -6.94 -1.92
CA PHE A 2 1.74 -6.11 -1.91
C PHE A 2 1.61 -5.06 -3.01
N ILE A 3 1.49 -3.78 -2.64
CA ILE A 3 1.55 -2.67 -3.58
C ILE A 3 2.96 -2.09 -3.49
N CYS A 4 3.80 -2.36 -4.51
CA CYS A 4 5.07 -1.68 -4.66
C CYS A 4 4.83 -0.28 -5.20
N TYR A 5 5.01 0.72 -4.36
CA TYR A 5 4.97 2.12 -4.77
C TYR A 5 6.39 2.65 -4.97
N ASN A 6 6.72 3.05 -6.18
CA ASN A 6 7.95 3.79 -6.47
C ASN A 6 7.68 5.27 -6.25
N PHE A 7 8.05 5.78 -5.09
CA PHE A 7 7.88 7.20 -4.73
C PHE A 7 8.99 8.05 -5.37
N ASN A 8 8.86 8.31 -6.65
CA ASN A 8 9.69 9.30 -7.32
C ASN A 8 8.83 10.27 -8.13
N GLU A 9 8.12 11.16 -7.42
CA GLU A 9 7.76 12.45 -8.00
C GLU A 9 7.26 13.40 -6.91
N LYS A 10 8.04 14.44 -6.67
CA LYS A 10 7.59 15.66 -5.98
C LYS A 10 6.55 16.34 -6.86
N GLN A 11 5.28 16.15 -6.60
CA GLN A 11 4.26 17.06 -7.11
C GLN A 11 3.62 17.81 -5.94
N LYS A 12 3.95 19.08 -5.86
CA LYS A 12 3.21 20.09 -5.09
C LYS A 12 1.89 20.36 -5.81
N GLY A 13 0.76 20.16 -5.14
CA GLY A 13 -0.53 20.63 -5.61
C GLY A 13 -1.68 19.67 -5.33
N GLU A 14 -2.73 20.17 -4.71
CA GLU A 14 -4.03 19.56 -4.37
C GLU A 14 -3.98 18.15 -3.77
N LYS A 15 -3.91 18.17 -2.47
CA LYS A 15 -3.61 17.08 -1.56
C LYS A 15 -4.75 16.07 -1.48
N GLY A 16 -4.44 14.81 -1.67
CA GLY A 16 -5.29 13.67 -1.35
C GLY A 16 -6.02 13.07 -2.54
N ARG A 17 -6.85 13.82 -3.26
CA ARG A 17 -7.69 13.31 -4.36
C ARG A 17 -6.92 12.71 -5.53
N TRP A 18 -5.83 13.36 -5.94
CA TRP A 18 -4.96 12.88 -7.03
C TRP A 18 -4.21 11.60 -6.67
N LYS A 19 -3.77 11.47 -5.43
CA LYS A 19 -3.09 10.27 -4.93
C LYS A 19 -4.05 9.08 -4.89
N ASN A 20 -5.28 9.31 -4.44
CA ASN A 20 -6.32 8.28 -4.43
C ASN A 20 -6.67 7.80 -5.85
N LEU A 21 -6.71 8.70 -6.83
CA LEU A 21 -6.97 8.33 -8.23
C LEU A 21 -5.87 7.45 -8.81
N LYS A 22 -4.60 7.79 -8.61
CA LYS A 22 -3.48 6.97 -9.08
C LYS A 22 -3.48 5.57 -8.47
N ILE A 23 -3.75 5.46 -7.17
CA ILE A 23 -3.85 4.17 -6.49
C ILE A 23 -5.06 3.39 -6.98
N LYS A 24 -6.19 4.06 -7.16
CA LYS A 24 -7.40 3.44 -7.69
C LYS A 24 -7.14 2.80 -9.06
N GLU A 25 -6.53 3.54 -9.99
CA GLU A 25 -6.18 3.03 -11.32
C GLU A 25 -5.27 1.80 -11.25
N GLN A 26 -4.29 1.81 -10.36
CA GLN A 26 -3.39 0.67 -10.16
C GLN A 26 -4.11 -0.56 -9.59
N ILE A 27 -5.00 -0.36 -8.64
CA ILE A 27 -5.79 -1.45 -8.06
C ILE A 27 -6.78 -1.98 -9.10
N GLU A 28 -7.42 -1.13 -9.89
CA GLU A 28 -8.31 -1.53 -10.98
C GLU A 28 -7.58 -2.38 -12.03
N ALA A 29 -6.36 -2.00 -12.37
CA ALA A 29 -5.52 -2.71 -13.34
C ALA A 29 -4.95 -4.04 -12.79
N TYR A 30 -4.91 -4.21 -11.48
CA TYR A 30 -4.37 -5.42 -10.86
C TYR A 30 -5.25 -6.64 -11.15
N ILE A 31 -4.63 -7.71 -11.64
CA ILE A 31 -5.31 -8.99 -11.89
C ILE A 31 -5.13 -9.88 -10.65
N PRO A 32 -6.21 -10.20 -9.92
CA PRO A 32 -6.13 -11.06 -8.74
C PRO A 32 -5.61 -12.46 -9.08
N TYR A 33 -4.72 -12.96 -8.25
CA TYR A 33 -4.13 -14.28 -8.42
C TYR A 33 -5.01 -15.41 -7.87
N ASN A 34 -5.87 -15.08 -6.90
CA ASN A 34 -6.78 -16.01 -6.24
C ASN A 34 -8.04 -15.30 -5.74
N GLU A 35 -8.96 -16.03 -5.14
CA GLU A 35 -10.23 -15.51 -4.63
C GLU A 35 -10.04 -14.52 -3.47
N GLN A 36 -9.04 -14.74 -2.62
CA GLN A 36 -8.75 -13.81 -1.52
C GLN A 36 -8.32 -12.46 -2.07
N GLU A 37 -7.41 -12.43 -3.04
CA GLU A 37 -6.99 -11.17 -3.67
C GLU A 37 -8.12 -10.48 -4.43
N ALA A 38 -9.02 -11.24 -5.05
CA ALA A 38 -10.20 -10.68 -5.71
C ALA A 38 -11.13 -9.98 -4.70
N SER A 39 -11.34 -10.61 -3.55
CA SER A 39 -12.11 -10.04 -2.44
C SER A 39 -11.45 -8.78 -1.87
N ASP A 40 -10.14 -8.83 -1.65
CA ASP A 40 -9.35 -7.71 -1.13
C ASP A 40 -9.36 -6.53 -2.12
N LYS A 41 -9.18 -6.79 -3.41
CA LYS A 41 -9.29 -5.77 -4.46
C LYS A 41 -10.64 -5.06 -4.44
N LYS A 42 -11.72 -5.82 -4.36
CA LYS A 42 -13.07 -5.25 -4.28
C LYS A 42 -13.23 -4.37 -3.05
N LEU A 43 -12.81 -4.85 -1.89
CA LEU A 43 -12.87 -4.10 -0.64
C LEU A 43 -12.07 -2.80 -0.70
N MET A 44 -10.86 -2.83 -1.25
CA MET A 44 -10.02 -1.65 -1.42
C MET A 44 -10.69 -0.60 -2.33
N LEU A 45 -11.27 -1.04 -3.44
CA LEU A 45 -11.98 -0.15 -4.37
C LEU A 45 -13.24 0.45 -3.73
N ASP A 46 -13.99 -0.33 -2.96
CA ASP A 46 -15.15 0.15 -2.22
C ASP A 46 -14.76 1.27 -1.24
N TYR A 47 -13.65 1.12 -0.51
CA TYR A 47 -13.17 2.13 0.43
C TYR A 47 -12.59 3.37 -0.27
N ILE A 48 -11.83 3.22 -1.36
CA ILE A 48 -11.35 4.37 -2.15
C ILE A 48 -12.50 5.20 -2.70
N ASN A 49 -13.59 4.55 -3.12
CA ASN A 49 -14.77 5.26 -3.61
C ASN A 49 -15.57 5.94 -2.50
N LYS A 50 -15.47 5.44 -1.27
CA LYS A 50 -16.23 5.94 -0.12
C LYS A 50 -15.52 7.07 0.63
N PHE A 51 -14.19 7.05 0.68
CA PHE A 51 -13.39 7.97 1.47
C PHE A 51 -12.30 8.64 0.63
N ASP A 52 -12.12 9.94 0.82
CA ASP A 52 -11.07 10.72 0.13
C ASP A 52 -9.71 10.66 0.84
N ASP A 53 -9.64 10.15 2.07
CA ASP A 53 -8.49 10.18 2.97
C ASP A 53 -7.94 8.78 3.34
N VAL A 54 -8.14 7.78 2.48
CA VAL A 54 -7.70 6.39 2.74
C VAL A 54 -6.19 6.22 2.86
N LEU A 55 -5.41 7.21 2.47
CA LEU A 55 -3.95 7.19 2.57
C LEU A 55 -3.42 7.77 3.87
N THR A 56 -4.27 8.31 4.71
CA THR A 56 -3.86 8.91 5.99
C THR A 56 -4.38 8.10 7.17
N ARG A 57 -3.58 8.01 8.22
CA ARG A 57 -3.98 7.34 9.48
C ARG A 57 -5.07 8.10 10.25
N GLU A 58 -5.41 9.29 9.83
CA GLU A 58 -6.51 10.07 10.41
C GLU A 58 -7.86 9.43 10.12
N ASN A 59 -7.99 8.75 8.98
CA ASN A 59 -9.14 7.91 8.72
C ASN A 59 -9.11 6.68 9.63
N LYS A 60 -9.93 6.71 10.68
CA LYS A 60 -10.02 5.64 11.67
C LYS A 60 -10.83 4.43 11.20
N MET A 61 -11.62 4.59 10.16
CA MET A 61 -12.45 3.52 9.60
C MET A 61 -11.66 2.64 8.65
N CYS A 62 -10.85 3.26 7.81
CA CYS A 62 -10.03 2.56 6.83
C CYS A 62 -8.90 3.44 6.35
N HIS A 63 -7.68 3.00 6.49
CA HIS A 63 -6.53 3.63 5.85
C HIS A 63 -5.59 2.57 5.30
N PHE A 64 -4.92 2.90 4.19
CA PHE A 64 -4.01 1.99 3.53
C PHE A 64 -2.63 2.05 4.14
N THR A 65 -2.01 0.89 4.17
CA THR A 65 -0.60 0.72 4.53
C THR A 65 0.16 0.23 3.30
N ALA A 66 1.45 0.49 3.27
CA ALA A 66 2.33 -0.02 2.24
C ALA A 66 3.39 -0.93 2.85
N SER A 67 3.73 -1.99 2.16
CA SER A 67 4.84 -2.86 2.55
C SER A 67 5.65 -3.29 1.33
N ASN A 68 6.91 -3.61 1.56
CA ASN A 68 7.84 -3.98 0.51
C ASN A 68 8.49 -5.32 0.81
N TRP A 69 8.56 -6.15 -0.21
CA TRP A 69 9.38 -7.35 -0.22
C TRP A 69 10.64 -7.03 -1.04
N ILE A 70 11.73 -6.72 -0.34
CA ILE A 70 12.97 -6.24 -0.96
C ILE A 70 13.95 -7.40 -1.05
N VAL A 71 14.42 -7.69 -2.25
CA VAL A 71 15.40 -8.75 -2.52
C VAL A 71 16.68 -8.17 -3.14
N ASN A 72 17.80 -8.85 -2.94
CA ASN A 72 19.03 -8.50 -3.62
C ASN A 72 18.96 -8.86 -5.12
N ALA A 73 19.99 -8.46 -5.89
CA ALA A 73 20.00 -8.57 -7.34
C ALA A 73 19.83 -10.02 -7.85
N ASP A 74 20.45 -10.98 -7.18
CA ASP A 74 20.37 -12.41 -7.56
C ASP A 74 19.19 -13.15 -6.89
N ARG A 75 18.34 -12.43 -6.15
CA ARG A 75 17.14 -12.95 -5.45
C ARG A 75 17.41 -14.08 -4.47
N THR A 76 18.59 -14.12 -3.89
CA THR A 76 18.97 -15.12 -2.88
C THR A 76 18.77 -14.66 -1.45
N LYS A 77 18.57 -13.36 -1.23
CA LYS A 77 18.40 -12.75 0.10
C LYS A 77 17.25 -11.76 0.09
N VAL A 78 16.58 -11.66 1.22
CA VAL A 78 15.53 -10.70 1.49
C VAL A 78 15.94 -9.75 2.61
N LEU A 79 15.56 -8.48 2.46
CA LEU A 79 15.79 -7.49 3.52
C LEU A 79 14.70 -7.64 4.59
N MET A 80 15.14 -7.87 5.81
CA MET A 80 14.27 -7.92 6.98
C MET A 80 14.73 -6.91 8.02
N ILE A 81 13.79 -6.38 8.78
CA ILE A 81 14.04 -5.53 9.94
C ILE A 81 13.62 -6.25 11.22
N TYR A 82 14.34 -6.01 12.30
CA TYR A 82 13.90 -6.49 13.60
C TYR A 82 12.93 -5.48 14.22
N HIS A 83 11.70 -5.89 14.39
CA HIS A 83 10.65 -5.03 14.92
C HIS A 83 10.67 -5.07 16.46
N ASN A 84 11.07 -3.97 17.09
CA ASN A 84 11.29 -3.91 18.54
C ASN A 84 10.02 -4.11 19.38
N ILE A 85 8.86 -3.72 18.87
CA ILE A 85 7.58 -3.88 19.57
C ILE A 85 7.11 -5.34 19.52
N TYR A 86 7.12 -5.94 18.33
CA TYR A 86 6.69 -7.33 18.13
C TYR A 86 7.80 -8.33 18.42
N LYS A 87 9.05 -7.85 18.66
CA LYS A 87 10.23 -8.69 18.93
C LYS A 87 10.41 -9.81 17.91
N SER A 88 10.24 -9.48 16.66
CA SER A 88 10.32 -10.42 15.54
C SER A 88 10.91 -9.78 14.29
N TRP A 89 11.42 -10.61 13.39
CA TRP A 89 11.85 -10.17 12.08
C TRP A 89 10.64 -9.97 11.18
N ALA A 90 10.61 -8.86 10.47
CA ALA A 90 9.53 -8.52 9.55
C ALA A 90 10.08 -7.83 8.28
N TRP A 91 9.29 -7.87 7.21
CA TRP A 91 9.56 -7.04 6.05
C TRP A 91 9.27 -5.57 6.35
N THR A 92 9.79 -4.68 5.50
CA THR A 92 9.57 -3.24 5.66
C THR A 92 8.15 -2.85 5.29
N GLY A 93 7.56 -1.97 6.07
CA GLY A 93 6.21 -1.47 5.81
C GLY A 93 5.73 -0.50 6.88
N GLY A 94 4.62 0.16 6.59
CA GLY A 94 4.03 1.12 7.51
C GLY A 94 2.84 1.86 6.90
N HIS A 95 2.44 2.92 7.57
CA HIS A 95 1.38 3.80 7.09
C HIS A 95 1.80 4.54 5.82
N ALA A 96 0.87 4.76 4.91
CA ALA A 96 1.13 5.55 3.70
C ALA A 96 1.37 7.03 4.03
N ASP A 97 0.63 7.56 5.02
CA ASP A 97 0.70 8.94 5.53
C ASP A 97 0.59 10.04 4.45
N GLY A 98 -0.21 9.82 3.47
CA GLY A 98 -0.57 10.81 2.46
C GLY A 98 0.14 10.72 1.14
#